data_20edad566b0b7dd2f420b238ccdb12ef
#
_entry.id   20edad566b0b7dd2f420b238ccdb12ef
#
_cell.length_a   1.000
_cell.length_b   1.000
_cell.length_c   1.000
_cell.angle_alpha   90.00
_cell.angle_beta   90.00
_cell.angle_gamma   90.00
#
_symmetry.space_group_name_H-M   'P 1'
#
loop_
_entity.id
_entity.type
_entity.pdbx_description
1 polymer ?
#
loop_
_entity_poly.entity_id
_entity_poly.type
_entity_poly.pdbx_seq_one_letter_code
_entity_poly.pdbx_strand_id
1 'polypeptide(L)'
;MEKRKLIRELQSHQSVLKEKAREKARESISAVISIVLIVFILGFTVAALSPGILVEFLVGSVLVILGMIFFSMGAELSMTPMGEHVGGSMLRTKKLGFIIIIGFILGFIITISEPDLQVLAEQVSSVPNLVLILSVALGVGAFLVVALLRILFGIALPPLLFSFYILVFVLAMFVPENFLAVAFDSGGVTTGPMTVPFIMALGVGIASIRNDKHAGDDSFGLVALCSIGPILAVLILGLLYHTEGSAALEVVSEVENSIELGKLFAVALPKYFKEIAVSLFPIVAFFGIFQIVSLKLNKTVLIKICIGLFYTYIGLVLFLTGANVGFIPAGNYLGMVLGNLHYNWILVPLGMVIGYFIVKAEPAVYVLMKQVEELTDGAISGKSIQIGLSVGVAVSVGISMLRVLTGISIFCFLVPGYAIALILSLFVPKIFTAIAFDSGGVASGPMTATFLLPLAQGACEAVGGNIVTDAFGVVAMVAMTPLITLQVLGLVYRVKGGELGGKGKNLPADKIPVEAIPVVELFEELEDTEIIEL
;
A
#
# COMPACT_ATOMS: atom_id res chain seq x y z
N MET A 1 -14.38 -27.20 -37.58
CA MET A 1 -14.54 -25.74 -37.40
C MET A 1 -14.25 -25.33 -35.94
N GLU A 2 -14.72 -26.05 -34.96
CA GLU A 2 -14.51 -25.79 -33.51
C GLU A 2 -13.06 -25.75 -33.07
N LYS A 3 -12.25 -26.73 -33.45
CA LYS A 3 -10.84 -26.76 -33.10
C LYS A 3 -10.05 -25.50 -33.52
N ARG A 4 -10.44 -24.91 -34.67
CA ARG A 4 -9.85 -23.64 -35.13
C ARG A 4 -10.38 -22.42 -34.36
N LYS A 5 -11.60 -22.46 -33.85
CA LYS A 5 -12.20 -21.42 -33.01
C LYS A 5 -11.50 -21.45 -31.63
N LEU A 6 -11.40 -22.62 -31.04
CA LEU A 6 -10.70 -22.83 -29.75
C LEU A 6 -9.22 -22.40 -29.82
N ILE A 7 -8.49 -22.73 -30.90
CA ILE A 7 -7.10 -22.31 -31.06
C ILE A 7 -7.01 -20.79 -31.23
N ARG A 8 -7.93 -20.14 -31.94
CA ARG A 8 -7.95 -18.67 -32.03
C ARG A 8 -8.27 -18.00 -30.69
N GLU A 9 -9.19 -18.55 -29.92
CA GLU A 9 -9.51 -18.07 -28.57
C GLU A 9 -8.35 -18.25 -27.63
N LEU A 10 -7.69 -19.40 -27.63
CA LEU A 10 -6.45 -19.62 -26.83
C LEU A 10 -5.32 -18.68 -27.28
N GLN A 11 -5.16 -18.40 -28.56
CA GLN A 11 -4.19 -17.47 -29.08
C GLN A 11 -4.54 -16.01 -28.72
N SER A 12 -5.81 -15.62 -28.70
CA SER A 12 -6.25 -14.31 -28.26
C SER A 12 -6.03 -14.13 -26.75
N HIS A 13 -6.33 -15.15 -25.95
CA HIS A 13 -6.02 -15.11 -24.50
C HIS A 13 -4.52 -15.04 -24.20
N GLN A 14 -3.70 -15.80 -24.95
CA GLN A 14 -2.24 -15.70 -24.81
C GLN A 14 -1.71 -14.33 -25.23
N SER A 15 -2.29 -13.71 -26.25
CA SER A 15 -1.88 -12.37 -26.68
C SER A 15 -2.22 -11.31 -25.62
N VAL A 16 -3.41 -11.36 -25.04
CA VAL A 16 -3.84 -10.46 -23.96
C VAL A 16 -3.00 -10.62 -22.70
N LEU A 17 -2.73 -11.87 -22.30
CA LEU A 17 -1.84 -12.13 -21.15
C LEU A 17 -0.41 -11.62 -21.39
N LYS A 18 0.13 -11.81 -22.60
CA LYS A 18 1.46 -11.29 -22.97
C LYS A 18 1.48 -9.77 -23.00
N GLU A 19 0.43 -9.13 -23.50
CA GLU A 19 0.31 -7.68 -23.52
C GLU A 19 0.25 -7.09 -22.11
N LYS A 20 -0.60 -7.64 -21.24
CA LYS A 20 -0.66 -7.27 -19.81
C LYS A 20 0.68 -7.48 -19.10
N ALA A 21 1.33 -8.64 -19.30
CA ALA A 21 2.64 -8.91 -18.71
C ALA A 21 3.72 -7.92 -19.21
N ARG A 22 3.66 -7.54 -20.50
CA ARG A 22 4.58 -6.54 -21.07
C ARG A 22 4.32 -5.14 -20.52
N GLU A 23 3.07 -4.77 -20.33
CA GLU A 23 2.67 -3.51 -19.71
C GLU A 23 3.20 -3.44 -18.26
N LYS A 24 2.93 -4.47 -17.45
CA LYS A 24 3.42 -4.58 -16.07
C LYS A 24 4.95 -4.58 -15.98
N ALA A 25 5.61 -5.27 -16.91
CA ALA A 25 7.08 -5.25 -16.98
C ALA A 25 7.62 -3.85 -17.29
N ARG A 26 7.00 -3.14 -18.25
CA ARG A 26 7.41 -1.78 -18.59
C ARG A 26 7.22 -0.81 -17.41
N GLU A 27 6.12 -0.92 -16.69
CA GLU A 27 5.82 -0.11 -15.51
C GLU A 27 6.82 -0.37 -14.39
N SER A 28 7.03 -1.64 -14.01
CA SER A 28 7.95 -2.04 -12.95
C SER A 28 9.40 -1.63 -13.28
N ILE A 29 9.84 -1.85 -14.51
CA ILE A 29 11.17 -1.44 -14.97
C ILE A 29 11.31 0.09 -14.89
N SER A 30 10.34 0.85 -15.40
CA SER A 30 10.40 2.32 -15.39
C SER A 30 10.44 2.88 -13.97
N ALA A 31 9.71 2.27 -13.04
CA ALA A 31 9.66 2.67 -11.65
C ALA A 31 11.00 2.45 -10.93
N VAL A 32 11.52 1.23 -10.98
CA VAL A 32 12.73 0.85 -10.25
C VAL A 32 13.99 1.45 -10.90
N ILE A 33 14.08 1.52 -12.24
CA ILE A 33 15.21 2.13 -12.94
C ILE A 33 15.43 3.60 -12.52
N SER A 34 14.35 4.35 -12.25
CA SER A 34 14.49 5.73 -11.79
C SER A 34 15.24 5.81 -10.45
N ILE A 35 14.97 4.90 -9.52
CA ILE A 35 15.66 4.83 -8.23
C ILE A 35 17.10 4.34 -8.44
N VAL A 36 17.28 3.32 -9.27
CA VAL A 36 18.62 2.80 -9.61
C VAL A 36 19.50 3.91 -10.17
N LEU A 37 19.01 4.72 -11.10
CA LEU A 37 19.76 5.84 -11.67
C LEU A 37 20.13 6.88 -10.61
N ILE A 38 19.23 7.21 -9.68
CA ILE A 38 19.52 8.15 -8.59
C ILE A 38 20.64 7.59 -7.71
N VAL A 39 20.52 6.32 -7.28
CA VAL A 39 21.52 5.67 -6.42
C VAL A 39 22.88 5.58 -7.14
N PHE A 40 22.89 5.28 -8.45
CA PHE A 40 24.11 5.28 -9.26
C PHE A 40 24.75 6.65 -9.34
N ILE A 41 23.98 7.69 -9.69
CA ILE A 41 24.49 9.07 -9.77
C ILE A 41 25.11 9.46 -8.43
N LEU A 42 24.43 9.18 -7.31
CA LEU A 42 24.94 9.48 -5.98
C LEU A 42 26.18 8.66 -5.66
N GLY A 43 26.17 7.37 -5.98
CA GLY A 43 27.29 6.45 -5.72
C GLY A 43 28.57 6.82 -6.46
N PHE A 44 28.46 7.45 -7.63
CA PHE A 44 29.64 7.89 -8.41
C PHE A 44 30.00 9.37 -8.21
N THR A 45 29.18 10.15 -7.49
CA THR A 45 29.45 11.59 -7.35
C THR A 45 29.69 12.01 -5.91
N VAL A 46 28.73 11.75 -5.01
CA VAL A 46 28.74 12.33 -3.64
C VAL A 46 28.94 11.27 -2.58
N ALA A 47 28.35 10.11 -2.75
CA ALA A 47 28.33 9.03 -1.76
C ALA A 47 28.97 7.78 -2.37
N ALA A 48 30.29 7.72 -2.41
CA ALA A 48 31.01 6.58 -2.97
C ALA A 48 30.57 5.27 -2.30
N LEU A 49 29.70 4.52 -2.99
CA LEU A 49 29.21 3.21 -2.53
C LEU A 49 30.34 2.18 -2.62
N SER A 50 30.45 1.33 -1.59
CA SER A 50 31.33 0.17 -1.70
C SER A 50 30.85 -0.74 -2.86
N PRO A 51 31.76 -1.40 -3.58
CA PRO A 51 31.39 -2.31 -4.66
C PRO A 51 30.41 -3.40 -4.21
N GLY A 52 30.51 -3.87 -2.96
CA GLY A 52 29.60 -4.85 -2.37
C GLY A 52 28.18 -4.34 -2.31
N ILE A 53 27.93 -3.21 -1.66
CA ILE A 53 26.60 -2.58 -1.53
C ILE A 53 26.01 -2.26 -2.91
N LEU A 54 26.85 -1.79 -3.87
CA LEU A 54 26.39 -1.49 -5.21
C LEU A 54 25.88 -2.74 -5.95
N VAL A 55 26.61 -3.85 -5.85
CA VAL A 55 26.19 -5.11 -6.49
C VAL A 55 24.98 -5.73 -5.78
N GLU A 56 24.92 -5.68 -4.44
CA GLU A 56 23.72 -6.07 -3.67
C GLU A 56 22.49 -5.30 -4.13
N PHE A 57 22.61 -3.99 -4.24
CA PHE A 57 21.54 -3.11 -4.70
C PHE A 57 21.11 -3.42 -6.14
N LEU A 58 22.05 -3.71 -7.04
CA LEU A 58 21.72 -4.07 -8.43
C LEU A 58 21.00 -5.41 -8.53
N VAL A 59 21.50 -6.44 -7.85
CA VAL A 59 20.84 -7.76 -7.82
C VAL A 59 19.48 -7.62 -7.15
N GLY A 60 19.39 -6.87 -6.03
CA GLY A 60 18.15 -6.53 -5.38
C GLY A 60 17.15 -5.83 -6.30
N SER A 61 17.62 -4.88 -7.12
CA SER A 61 16.76 -4.15 -8.07
C SER A 61 16.16 -5.08 -9.14
N VAL A 62 16.93 -6.04 -9.63
CA VAL A 62 16.40 -7.06 -10.57
C VAL A 62 15.31 -7.91 -9.90
N LEU A 63 15.55 -8.34 -8.65
CA LEU A 63 14.57 -9.13 -7.90
C LEU A 63 13.31 -8.30 -7.59
N VAL A 64 13.45 -7.02 -7.24
CA VAL A 64 12.31 -6.10 -7.02
C VAL A 64 11.50 -5.94 -8.31
N ILE A 65 12.13 -5.74 -9.47
CA ILE A 65 11.43 -5.63 -10.77
C ILE A 65 10.63 -6.91 -11.04
N LEU A 66 11.28 -8.07 -10.96
CA LEU A 66 10.62 -9.36 -11.19
C LEU A 66 9.50 -9.59 -10.17
N GLY A 67 9.76 -9.27 -8.90
CA GLY A 67 8.79 -9.37 -7.82
C GLY A 67 7.55 -8.52 -8.07
N MET A 68 7.73 -7.26 -8.47
CA MET A 68 6.61 -6.36 -8.82
C MET A 68 5.76 -6.88 -9.99
N ILE A 69 6.40 -7.43 -11.03
CA ILE A 69 5.68 -7.98 -12.19
C ILE A 69 4.78 -9.13 -11.75
N PHE A 70 5.35 -10.13 -11.07
CA PHE A 70 4.60 -11.30 -10.60
C PHE A 70 3.54 -10.90 -9.57
N PHE A 71 3.88 -10.03 -8.63
CA PHE A 71 2.96 -9.56 -7.60
C PHE A 71 1.76 -8.81 -8.20
N SER A 72 1.99 -7.84 -9.09
CA SER A 72 0.91 -7.05 -9.71
C SER A 72 -0.06 -7.92 -10.50
N MET A 73 0.48 -8.91 -11.25
CA MET A 73 -0.35 -9.90 -11.96
C MET A 73 -1.10 -10.81 -10.98
N GLY A 74 -0.43 -11.21 -9.91
CA GLY A 74 -1.01 -12.07 -8.88
C GLY A 74 -2.13 -11.40 -8.11
N ALA A 75 -1.94 -10.17 -7.67
CA ALA A 75 -2.93 -9.40 -6.92
C ALA A 75 -4.20 -9.16 -7.75
N GLU A 76 -4.07 -8.83 -9.04
CA GLU A 76 -5.21 -8.66 -9.97
C GLU A 76 -5.98 -9.98 -10.18
N LEU A 77 -5.30 -11.13 -10.20
CA LEU A 77 -5.92 -12.43 -10.42
C LEU A 77 -6.44 -13.09 -9.14
N SER A 78 -5.98 -12.69 -7.95
CA SER A 78 -6.35 -13.33 -6.69
C SER A 78 -6.95 -12.37 -5.66
N MET A 79 -6.18 -11.38 -5.17
CA MET A 79 -6.59 -10.55 -4.05
C MET A 79 -7.84 -9.72 -4.38
N THR A 80 -7.89 -9.13 -5.58
CA THR A 80 -9.05 -8.35 -6.04
C THR A 80 -10.31 -9.21 -6.16
N PRO A 81 -10.34 -10.33 -6.93
CA PRO A 81 -11.53 -11.17 -7.00
C PRO A 81 -11.92 -11.78 -5.64
N MET A 82 -10.95 -12.14 -4.80
CA MET A 82 -11.24 -12.65 -3.45
C MET A 82 -11.97 -11.59 -2.62
N GLY A 83 -11.49 -10.35 -2.61
CA GLY A 83 -12.11 -9.24 -1.88
C GLY A 83 -13.54 -8.97 -2.36
N GLU A 84 -13.75 -8.87 -3.67
CA GLU A 84 -15.07 -8.62 -4.29
C GLU A 84 -16.09 -9.71 -3.95
N HIS A 85 -15.72 -10.97 -4.14
CA HIS A 85 -16.60 -12.10 -3.86
C HIS A 85 -16.94 -12.23 -2.38
N VAL A 86 -15.95 -12.02 -1.49
CA VAL A 86 -16.17 -12.05 -0.04
C VAL A 86 -17.08 -10.90 0.36
N GLY A 87 -16.80 -9.66 -0.09
CA GLY A 87 -17.62 -8.49 0.21
C GLY A 87 -19.07 -8.64 -0.25
N GLY A 88 -19.25 -9.08 -1.50
CA GLY A 88 -20.56 -9.36 -2.05
C GLY A 88 -21.31 -10.44 -1.26
N SER A 89 -20.63 -11.55 -0.91
CA SER A 89 -21.26 -12.62 -0.13
C SER A 89 -21.65 -12.18 1.30
N MET A 90 -20.80 -11.38 1.95
CA MET A 90 -21.09 -10.86 3.30
C MET A 90 -22.40 -10.06 3.31
N LEU A 91 -22.59 -9.18 2.36
CA LEU A 91 -23.79 -8.33 2.31
C LEU A 91 -25.05 -9.12 1.98
N ARG A 92 -24.96 -10.15 1.13
CA ARG A 92 -26.10 -11.02 0.78
C ARG A 92 -26.70 -11.73 2.00
N THR A 93 -25.92 -11.98 3.05
CA THR A 93 -26.42 -12.65 4.25
C THR A 93 -27.42 -11.81 5.07
N LYS A 94 -27.40 -10.47 4.92
CA LYS A 94 -28.22 -9.50 5.67
C LYS A 94 -28.16 -9.65 7.20
N LYS A 95 -27.18 -10.38 7.73
CA LYS A 95 -26.98 -10.60 9.18
C LYS A 95 -25.87 -9.71 9.70
N LEU A 96 -26.20 -8.65 10.43
CA LEU A 96 -25.24 -7.68 10.96
C LEU A 96 -24.15 -8.34 11.81
N GLY A 97 -24.51 -9.25 12.71
CA GLY A 97 -23.53 -9.97 13.54
C GLY A 97 -22.51 -10.79 12.72
N PHE A 98 -22.95 -11.41 11.61
CA PHE A 98 -22.06 -12.11 10.70
C PHE A 98 -21.08 -11.17 10.03
N ILE A 99 -21.54 -10.00 9.55
CA ILE A 99 -20.69 -8.99 8.91
C ILE A 99 -19.65 -8.47 9.89
N ILE A 100 -20.02 -8.21 11.14
CA ILE A 100 -19.11 -7.74 12.18
C ILE A 100 -18.02 -8.79 12.46
N ILE A 101 -18.40 -10.04 12.70
CA ILE A 101 -17.46 -11.11 13.04
C ILE A 101 -16.53 -11.40 11.88
N ILE A 102 -17.05 -11.57 10.68
CA ILE A 102 -16.24 -11.85 9.49
C ILE A 102 -15.37 -10.66 9.13
N GLY A 103 -15.89 -9.44 9.20
CA GLY A 103 -15.11 -8.22 8.94
C GLY A 103 -13.93 -8.09 9.92
N PHE A 104 -14.16 -8.34 11.22
CA PHE A 104 -13.09 -8.32 12.22
C PHE A 104 -12.01 -9.40 11.92
N ILE A 105 -12.44 -10.64 11.68
CA ILE A 105 -11.52 -11.75 11.37
C ILE A 105 -10.73 -11.46 10.10
N LEU A 106 -11.37 -10.92 9.07
CA LEU A 106 -10.70 -10.54 7.82
C LEU A 106 -9.65 -9.46 8.03
N GLY A 107 -10.01 -8.35 8.67
CA GLY A 107 -9.06 -7.28 8.95
C GLY A 107 -7.87 -7.76 9.78
N PHE A 108 -8.13 -8.60 10.78
CA PHE A 108 -7.11 -9.19 11.63
C PHE A 108 -6.16 -10.10 10.84
N ILE A 109 -6.72 -11.05 10.07
CA ILE A 109 -5.94 -12.03 9.29
C ILE A 109 -5.12 -11.36 8.19
N ILE A 110 -5.71 -10.42 7.45
CA ILE A 110 -5.03 -9.72 6.36
C ILE A 110 -3.84 -8.93 6.89
N THR A 111 -4.00 -8.29 8.05
CA THR A 111 -2.94 -7.48 8.65
C THR A 111 -1.79 -8.32 9.16
N ILE A 112 -2.06 -9.47 9.79
CA ILE A 112 -0.98 -10.40 10.18
C ILE A 112 -0.23 -10.92 8.94
N SER A 113 -0.92 -11.03 7.82
CA SER A 113 -0.36 -11.49 6.55
C SER A 113 0.45 -10.40 5.83
N GLU A 114 0.42 -9.14 6.30
CA GLU A 114 1.10 -8.03 5.64
C GLU A 114 2.61 -8.06 5.91
N PRO A 115 3.45 -8.25 4.87
CA PRO A 115 4.89 -8.36 5.05
C PRO A 115 5.54 -7.08 5.58
N ASP A 116 5.03 -5.91 5.18
CA ASP A 116 5.58 -4.63 5.58
C ASP A 116 5.45 -4.40 7.09
N LEU A 117 4.39 -4.94 7.71
CA LEU A 117 4.23 -4.89 9.16
C LEU A 117 5.29 -5.73 9.88
N GLN A 118 5.72 -6.84 9.27
CA GLN A 118 6.80 -7.66 9.84
C GLN A 118 8.14 -6.90 9.77
N VAL A 119 8.42 -6.24 8.63
CA VAL A 119 9.62 -5.39 8.47
C VAL A 119 9.62 -4.26 9.51
N LEU A 120 8.50 -3.57 9.71
CA LEU A 120 8.40 -2.54 10.75
C LEU A 120 8.65 -3.13 12.14
N ALA A 121 8.04 -4.27 12.46
CA ALA A 121 8.19 -4.91 13.76
C ALA A 121 9.65 -5.33 14.05
N GLU A 122 10.39 -5.78 13.04
CA GLU A 122 11.82 -6.11 13.17
C GLU A 122 12.68 -4.87 13.43
N GLN A 123 12.28 -3.69 12.91
CA GLN A 123 12.99 -2.44 13.11
C GLN A 123 12.69 -1.76 14.47
N VAL A 124 11.58 -2.12 15.11
CA VAL A 124 11.17 -1.57 16.41
C VAL A 124 11.65 -2.45 17.56
N SER A 125 12.86 -2.20 18.05
CA SER A 125 13.48 -2.99 19.13
C SER A 125 12.84 -2.84 20.52
N SER A 126 11.98 -1.82 20.71
CA SER A 126 11.37 -1.49 22.00
C SER A 126 10.19 -2.38 22.40
N VAL A 127 9.62 -3.17 21.47
CA VAL A 127 8.45 -4.04 21.71
C VAL A 127 8.69 -5.40 21.05
N PRO A 128 8.32 -6.53 21.68
CA PRO A 128 8.37 -7.82 21.01
C PRO A 128 7.54 -7.80 19.72
N ASN A 129 8.13 -8.26 18.61
CA ASN A 129 7.52 -8.23 17.26
C ASN A 129 6.08 -8.75 17.25
N LEU A 130 5.85 -9.90 17.92
CA LEU A 130 4.51 -10.51 17.98
C LEU A 130 3.49 -9.60 18.67
N VAL A 131 3.88 -8.89 19.74
CA VAL A 131 2.97 -7.98 20.47
C VAL A 131 2.59 -6.80 19.60
N LEU A 132 3.55 -6.22 18.87
CA LEU A 132 3.29 -5.12 17.95
C LEU A 132 2.37 -5.59 16.82
N ILE A 133 2.69 -6.69 16.15
CA ILE A 133 1.90 -7.25 15.03
C ILE A 133 0.46 -7.54 15.47
N LEU A 134 0.26 -8.21 16.61
CA LEU A 134 -1.07 -8.54 17.11
C LEU A 134 -1.87 -7.30 17.50
N SER A 135 -1.23 -6.31 18.15
CA SER A 135 -1.90 -5.05 18.51
C SER A 135 -2.39 -4.29 17.28
N VAL A 136 -1.53 -4.18 16.28
CA VAL A 136 -1.83 -3.56 15.00
C VAL A 136 -2.97 -4.31 14.28
N ALA A 137 -2.91 -5.64 14.21
CA ALA A 137 -3.92 -6.47 13.58
C ALA A 137 -5.29 -6.35 14.28
N LEU A 138 -5.33 -6.24 15.61
CA LEU A 138 -6.55 -5.95 16.37
C LEU A 138 -7.11 -4.57 15.98
N GLY A 139 -6.25 -3.57 15.84
CA GLY A 139 -6.63 -2.22 15.40
C GLY A 139 -7.29 -2.23 14.02
N VAL A 140 -6.65 -2.86 13.02
CA VAL A 140 -7.22 -2.98 11.67
C VAL A 140 -8.51 -3.76 11.67
N GLY A 141 -8.58 -4.90 12.39
CA GLY A 141 -9.78 -5.71 12.49
C GLY A 141 -10.97 -4.91 13.02
N ALA A 142 -10.76 -4.15 14.10
CA ALA A 142 -11.81 -3.30 14.69
C ALA A 142 -12.23 -2.17 13.71
N PHE A 143 -11.29 -1.53 13.06
CA PHE A 143 -11.58 -0.42 12.15
C PHE A 143 -12.12 -0.85 10.80
N LEU A 144 -11.79 -2.06 10.33
CA LEU A 144 -12.49 -2.64 9.18
C LEU A 144 -13.97 -2.85 9.49
N VAL A 145 -14.32 -3.31 10.70
CA VAL A 145 -15.73 -3.37 11.13
C VAL A 145 -16.38 -1.99 11.11
N VAL A 146 -15.71 -0.96 11.64
CA VAL A 146 -16.22 0.43 11.59
C VAL A 146 -16.43 0.87 10.13
N ALA A 147 -15.50 0.57 9.24
CA ALA A 147 -15.59 0.90 7.83
C ALA A 147 -16.77 0.19 7.14
N LEU A 148 -16.97 -1.09 7.44
CA LEU A 148 -18.11 -1.86 6.93
C LEU A 148 -19.45 -1.33 7.46
N LEU A 149 -19.53 -1.02 8.75
CA LEU A 149 -20.72 -0.44 9.37
C LEU A 149 -21.02 0.96 8.77
N ARG A 150 -19.98 1.76 8.52
CA ARG A 150 -20.14 3.04 7.81
C ARG A 150 -20.86 2.86 6.48
N ILE A 151 -20.42 1.90 5.66
CA ILE A 151 -21.04 1.62 4.35
C ILE A 151 -22.49 1.16 4.54
N LEU A 152 -22.75 0.25 5.47
CA LEU A 152 -24.06 -0.31 5.72
C LEU A 152 -25.08 0.73 6.19
N PHE A 153 -24.67 1.65 7.07
CA PHE A 153 -25.53 2.68 7.63
C PHE A 153 -25.51 3.99 6.83
N GLY A 154 -24.71 4.08 5.74
CA GLY A 154 -24.60 5.27 4.92
C GLY A 154 -23.98 6.47 5.66
N ILE A 155 -23.09 6.23 6.64
CA ILE A 155 -22.46 7.28 7.43
C ILE A 155 -21.40 7.97 6.57
N ALA A 156 -21.42 9.29 6.53
CA ALA A 156 -20.42 10.07 5.79
C ALA A 156 -19.02 9.88 6.39
N LEU A 157 -18.00 9.78 5.53
CA LEU A 157 -16.62 9.56 5.94
C LEU A 157 -16.00 10.75 6.73
N PRO A 158 -16.16 12.03 6.31
CA PRO A 158 -15.49 13.14 6.98
C PRO A 158 -15.75 13.26 8.49
N PRO A 159 -17.00 13.17 9.02
CA PRO A 159 -17.25 13.22 10.46
C PRO A 159 -16.52 12.11 11.24
N LEU A 160 -16.43 10.90 10.67
CA LEU A 160 -15.70 9.79 11.30
C LEU A 160 -14.20 10.09 11.36
N LEU A 161 -13.63 10.60 10.25
CA LEU A 161 -12.22 10.99 10.23
C LEU A 161 -11.93 12.07 11.27
N PHE A 162 -12.75 13.12 11.34
CA PHE A 162 -12.61 14.16 12.36
C PHE A 162 -12.62 13.57 13.78
N SER A 163 -13.62 12.76 14.10
CA SER A 163 -13.76 12.17 15.44
C SER A 163 -12.59 11.29 15.82
N PHE A 164 -12.15 10.42 14.90
CA PHE A 164 -11.07 9.49 15.19
C PHE A 164 -9.69 10.17 15.20
N TYR A 165 -9.41 11.14 14.32
CA TYR A 165 -8.14 11.86 14.37
C TYR A 165 -8.05 12.78 15.60
N ILE A 166 -9.16 13.39 16.06
CA ILE A 166 -9.18 14.08 17.36
C ILE A 166 -8.82 13.09 18.48
N LEU A 167 -9.42 11.89 18.49
CA LEU A 167 -9.10 10.87 19.47
C LEU A 167 -7.63 10.44 19.41
N VAL A 168 -7.08 10.23 18.19
CA VAL A 168 -5.67 9.92 17.97
C VAL A 168 -4.78 10.99 18.59
N PHE A 169 -4.99 12.26 18.27
CA PHE A 169 -4.14 13.34 18.77
C PHE A 169 -4.29 13.59 20.26
N VAL A 170 -5.50 13.44 20.82
CA VAL A 170 -5.70 13.50 22.27
C VAL A 170 -4.94 12.37 22.96
N LEU A 171 -5.05 11.14 22.45
CA LEU A 171 -4.33 10.00 23.04
C LEU A 171 -2.80 10.16 22.89
N ALA A 172 -2.35 10.66 21.75
CA ALA A 172 -0.95 10.90 21.45
C ALA A 172 -0.26 11.89 22.43
N MET A 173 -1.01 12.79 23.06
CA MET A 173 -0.47 13.71 24.09
C MET A 173 -0.05 13.00 25.38
N PHE A 174 -0.52 11.78 25.62
CA PHE A 174 -0.21 11.02 26.83
C PHE A 174 0.80 9.90 26.59
N VAL A 175 1.19 9.66 25.34
CA VAL A 175 2.09 8.56 24.95
C VAL A 175 3.54 9.06 24.90
N PRO A 176 4.54 8.26 25.38
CA PRO A 176 5.95 8.60 25.27
C PRO A 176 6.38 8.82 23.80
N GLU A 177 7.31 9.77 23.58
CA GLU A 177 7.78 10.14 22.23
C GLU A 177 8.30 8.94 21.41
N ASN A 178 8.93 7.97 22.07
CA ASN A 178 9.46 6.75 21.44
C ASN A 178 8.37 5.90 20.75
N PHE A 179 7.13 5.91 21.27
CA PHE A 179 6.02 5.19 20.66
C PHE A 179 5.25 6.01 19.62
N LEU A 180 5.41 7.34 19.68
CA LEU A 180 4.61 8.23 18.87
C LEU A 180 4.88 8.05 17.37
N ALA A 181 6.16 8.14 16.98
CA ALA A 181 6.57 7.97 15.60
C ALA A 181 6.20 6.58 15.07
N VAL A 182 6.46 5.53 15.86
CA VAL A 182 6.10 4.15 15.53
C VAL A 182 4.59 3.95 15.39
N ALA A 183 3.79 4.59 16.26
CA ALA A 183 2.34 4.50 16.17
C ALA A 183 1.80 5.07 14.87
N PHE A 184 2.26 6.25 14.47
CA PHE A 184 1.84 6.83 13.20
C PHE A 184 2.40 6.09 11.99
N ASP A 185 3.64 5.60 12.04
CA ASP A 185 4.22 4.75 10.99
C ASP A 185 3.43 3.45 10.82
N SER A 186 2.94 2.84 11.90
CA SER A 186 2.13 1.62 11.83
C SER A 186 0.85 1.81 11.02
N GLY A 187 0.25 3.01 11.05
CA GLY A 187 -0.92 3.33 10.24
C GLY A 187 -0.65 3.32 8.73
N GLY A 188 0.57 3.71 8.32
CA GLY A 188 0.99 3.65 6.92
C GLY A 188 1.40 2.25 6.48
N VAL A 189 2.21 1.57 7.28
CA VAL A 189 2.79 0.25 6.95
C VAL A 189 1.73 -0.85 6.86
N THR A 190 0.63 -0.78 7.60
CA THR A 190 -0.42 -1.80 7.58
C THR A 190 -1.26 -1.82 6.31
N THR A 191 -1.16 -0.80 5.49
CA THR A 191 -1.88 -0.69 4.22
C THR A 191 -0.94 -0.92 3.05
N GLY A 192 -0.29 -2.08 3.04
CA GLY A 192 0.70 -2.49 2.06
C GLY A 192 0.13 -3.30 0.88
N PRO A 193 0.99 -4.02 0.17
CA PRO A 193 0.67 -4.65 -1.09
C PRO A 193 -0.41 -5.73 -1.03
N MET A 194 -0.61 -6.39 0.12
CA MET A 194 -1.66 -7.42 0.26
C MET A 194 -2.98 -6.82 0.75
N THR A 195 -2.89 -5.94 1.72
CA THR A 195 -4.05 -5.37 2.42
C THR A 195 -4.86 -4.45 1.52
N VAL A 196 -4.20 -3.56 0.76
CA VAL A 196 -4.86 -2.56 -0.07
C VAL A 196 -5.72 -3.19 -1.17
N PRO A 197 -5.21 -4.05 -2.07
CA PRO A 197 -6.02 -4.62 -3.14
C PRO A 197 -7.24 -5.37 -2.62
N PHE A 198 -7.08 -6.09 -1.50
CA PHE A 198 -8.17 -6.86 -0.92
C PHE A 198 -9.23 -5.97 -0.24
N ILE A 199 -8.83 -5.01 0.59
CA ILE A 199 -9.78 -4.14 1.31
C ILE A 199 -10.54 -3.23 0.33
N MET A 200 -9.85 -2.68 -0.67
CA MET A 200 -10.51 -1.88 -1.70
C MET A 200 -11.49 -2.71 -2.51
N ALA A 201 -11.12 -3.91 -2.93
CA ALA A 201 -11.99 -4.83 -3.63
C ALA A 201 -13.18 -5.30 -2.76
N LEU A 202 -12.97 -5.50 -1.45
CA LEU A 202 -14.04 -5.77 -0.49
C LEU A 202 -15.08 -4.63 -0.49
N GLY A 203 -14.62 -3.38 -0.51
CA GLY A 203 -15.48 -2.20 -0.63
C GLY A 203 -16.29 -2.17 -1.91
N VAL A 204 -15.64 -2.45 -3.05
CA VAL A 204 -16.31 -2.57 -4.35
C VAL A 204 -17.34 -3.68 -4.34
N GLY A 205 -17.00 -4.87 -3.81
CA GLY A 205 -17.91 -6.00 -3.71
C GLY A 205 -19.15 -5.72 -2.84
N ILE A 206 -19.00 -4.91 -1.78
CA ILE A 206 -20.12 -4.46 -0.94
C ILE A 206 -20.94 -3.40 -1.68
N ALA A 207 -20.29 -2.44 -2.32
CA ALA A 207 -20.95 -1.37 -3.05
C ALA A 207 -21.77 -1.90 -4.23
N SER A 208 -21.28 -2.93 -4.94
CA SER A 208 -21.95 -3.53 -6.10
C SER A 208 -23.35 -4.12 -5.80
N ILE A 209 -23.64 -4.46 -4.54
CA ILE A 209 -24.94 -5.00 -4.13
C ILE A 209 -25.90 -3.88 -3.70
N ARG A 210 -25.37 -2.70 -3.37
CA ARG A 210 -26.16 -1.52 -3.07
C ARG A 210 -26.57 -0.83 -4.38
N ASN A 211 -27.88 -0.74 -4.62
CA ASN A 211 -28.45 -0.07 -5.80
C ASN A 211 -28.74 1.43 -5.55
N ASP A 212 -27.98 2.09 -4.67
CA ASP A 212 -28.14 3.51 -4.44
C ASP A 212 -27.10 4.36 -5.21
N LYS A 213 -27.44 5.64 -5.45
CA LYS A 213 -26.61 6.58 -6.23
C LYS A 213 -25.25 6.89 -5.59
N HIS A 214 -25.03 6.51 -4.33
CA HIS A 214 -23.81 6.78 -3.57
C HIS A 214 -22.94 5.53 -3.36
N ALA A 215 -23.36 4.37 -3.86
CA ALA A 215 -22.65 3.11 -3.67
C ALA A 215 -21.20 3.18 -4.16
N GLY A 216 -20.94 3.80 -5.33
CA GLY A 216 -19.60 3.98 -5.88
C GLY A 216 -18.70 4.87 -5.00
N ASP A 217 -19.23 5.97 -4.49
CA ASP A 217 -18.48 6.89 -3.60
C ASP A 217 -18.15 6.22 -2.26
N ASP A 218 -19.04 5.38 -1.76
CA ASP A 218 -18.91 4.70 -0.48
C ASP A 218 -17.93 3.50 -0.54
N SER A 219 -17.57 3.01 -1.73
CA SER A 219 -16.58 1.94 -1.89
C SER A 219 -15.18 2.35 -1.45
N PHE A 220 -14.88 3.66 -1.46
CA PHE A 220 -13.65 4.24 -0.95
C PHE A 220 -13.75 4.64 0.53
N GLY A 221 -12.60 4.84 1.17
CA GLY A 221 -12.49 5.24 2.57
C GLY A 221 -12.40 4.08 3.56
N LEU A 222 -12.30 2.83 3.07
CA LEU A 222 -12.07 1.66 3.92
C LEU A 222 -10.63 1.62 4.39
N VAL A 223 -9.68 1.81 3.47
CA VAL A 223 -8.25 1.82 3.77
C VAL A 223 -7.93 2.96 4.74
N ALA A 224 -8.54 4.14 4.53
CA ALA A 224 -8.43 5.30 5.41
C ALA A 224 -8.78 4.98 6.88
N LEU A 225 -9.91 4.32 7.11
CA LEU A 225 -10.31 3.92 8.45
C LEU A 225 -9.42 2.81 9.00
N CYS A 226 -9.06 1.83 8.17
CA CYS A 226 -8.14 0.75 8.55
C CYS A 226 -6.75 1.26 8.94
N SER A 227 -6.30 2.42 8.43
CA SER A 227 -5.03 3.05 8.84
C SER A 227 -5.10 3.70 10.23
N ILE A 228 -6.27 4.16 10.67
CA ILE A 228 -6.45 4.78 12.00
C ILE A 228 -6.39 3.73 13.12
N GLY A 229 -6.89 2.53 12.86
CA GLY A 229 -6.91 1.44 13.84
C GLY A 229 -5.52 1.10 14.42
N PRO A 230 -4.53 0.83 13.58
CA PRO A 230 -3.14 0.63 13.99
C PRO A 230 -2.58 1.76 14.83
N ILE A 231 -2.77 3.00 14.40
CA ILE A 231 -2.30 4.18 15.15
C ILE A 231 -2.85 4.15 16.57
N LEU A 232 -4.15 4.00 16.74
CA LEU A 232 -4.78 3.92 18.06
C LEU A 232 -4.30 2.72 18.87
N ALA A 233 -4.16 1.55 18.23
CA ALA A 233 -3.72 0.34 18.91
C ALA A 233 -2.28 0.48 19.44
N VAL A 234 -1.37 1.05 18.65
CA VAL A 234 0.03 1.26 19.08
C VAL A 234 0.15 2.41 20.08
N LEU A 235 -0.68 3.47 19.99
CA LEU A 235 -0.75 4.49 21.02
C LEU A 235 -1.21 3.89 22.37
N ILE A 236 -2.24 3.04 22.37
CA ILE A 236 -2.69 2.33 23.59
C ILE A 236 -1.58 1.40 24.09
N LEU A 237 -0.90 0.69 23.19
CA LEU A 237 0.23 -0.15 23.56
C LEU A 237 1.34 0.67 24.25
N GLY A 238 1.66 1.86 23.72
CA GLY A 238 2.65 2.78 24.29
C GLY A 238 2.28 3.32 25.67
N LEU A 239 0.99 3.38 26.03
CA LEU A 239 0.54 3.71 27.38
C LEU A 239 0.71 2.55 28.38
N LEU A 240 0.63 1.31 27.87
CA LEU A 240 0.69 0.10 28.71
C LEU A 240 2.11 -0.47 28.80
N TYR A 241 2.94 -0.19 27.81
CA TYR A 241 4.28 -0.75 27.68
C TYR A 241 5.34 0.31 27.98
N HIS A 242 6.07 0.13 29.07
CA HIS A 242 7.17 1.00 29.45
C HIS A 242 8.47 0.32 29.06
N THR A 243 9.14 0.80 28.04
CA THR A 243 10.44 0.29 27.62
C THR A 243 11.48 1.41 27.56
N GLU A 244 12.60 1.19 28.23
CA GLU A 244 13.85 1.94 28.05
C GLU A 244 14.67 1.22 26.98
N GLY A 245 14.34 1.41 25.70
CA GLY A 245 15.05 0.79 24.58
C GLY A 245 15.68 1.84 23.67
N SER A 246 16.98 1.73 23.42
CA SER A 246 17.64 2.41 22.30
C SER A 246 17.61 1.48 21.10
N ALA A 247 17.07 1.92 19.96
CA ALA A 247 17.22 1.19 18.70
C ALA A 247 18.68 1.28 18.27
N ALA A 248 19.34 0.14 18.13
CA ALA A 248 20.63 0.05 17.46
C ALA A 248 20.36 -0.38 16.00
N LEU A 249 20.99 0.31 15.06
CA LEU A 249 21.01 -0.16 13.68
C LEU A 249 21.71 -1.51 13.61
N GLU A 250 21.15 -2.45 12.85
CA GLU A 250 21.92 -3.62 12.44
C GLU A 250 23.13 -3.13 11.63
N VAL A 251 24.30 -3.52 12.07
CA VAL A 251 25.55 -3.22 11.34
C VAL A 251 25.45 -3.86 9.96
N VAL A 252 25.41 -3.04 8.93
CA VAL A 252 25.44 -3.49 7.55
C VAL A 252 26.77 -4.19 7.34
N SER A 253 26.75 -5.52 7.21
CA SER A 253 27.95 -6.30 6.89
C SER A 253 28.34 -5.99 5.46
N GLU A 254 29.51 -5.40 5.25
CA GLU A 254 30.04 -5.20 3.90
C GLU A 254 30.39 -6.55 3.28
N VAL A 255 29.82 -6.84 2.11
CA VAL A 255 30.15 -8.01 1.31
C VAL A 255 31.45 -7.75 0.55
N GLU A 256 32.48 -8.52 0.85
CA GLU A 256 33.81 -8.34 0.25
C GLU A 256 33.97 -9.05 -1.10
N ASN A 257 33.18 -10.10 -1.35
CA ASN A 257 33.35 -10.91 -2.55
C ASN A 257 32.01 -11.51 -3.07
N SER A 258 32.04 -11.95 -4.36
CA SER A 258 30.85 -12.51 -5.03
C SER A 258 30.32 -13.81 -4.41
N ILE A 259 31.15 -14.55 -3.67
CA ILE A 259 30.71 -15.79 -3.00
C ILE A 259 29.88 -15.44 -1.77
N GLU A 260 30.26 -14.42 -1.02
CA GLU A 260 29.48 -13.90 0.12
C GLU A 260 28.17 -13.32 -0.35
N LEU A 261 28.17 -12.54 -1.43
CA LEU A 261 26.97 -12.05 -2.08
C LEU A 261 26.01 -13.21 -2.44
N GLY A 262 26.55 -14.24 -3.12
CA GLY A 262 25.76 -15.41 -3.46
C GLY A 262 25.19 -16.13 -2.23
N LYS A 263 25.96 -16.25 -1.15
CA LYS A 263 25.49 -16.84 0.12
C LYS A 263 24.40 -15.98 0.77
N LEU A 264 24.53 -14.63 0.74
CA LEU A 264 23.55 -13.72 1.30
C LEU A 264 22.17 -13.94 0.67
N PHE A 265 22.09 -13.93 -0.66
CA PHE A 265 20.83 -14.21 -1.37
C PHE A 265 20.37 -15.66 -1.23
N ALA A 266 21.28 -16.63 -1.18
CA ALA A 266 20.97 -18.05 -0.99
C ALA A 266 20.40 -18.35 0.40
N VAL A 267 20.70 -17.56 1.41
CA VAL A 267 20.12 -17.65 2.76
C VAL A 267 18.82 -16.86 2.84
N ALA A 268 18.78 -15.66 2.24
CA ALA A 268 17.61 -14.78 2.28
C ALA A 268 16.41 -15.38 1.52
N LEU A 269 16.60 -15.92 0.32
CA LEU A 269 15.52 -16.49 -0.48
C LEU A 269 14.71 -17.56 0.28
N PRO A 270 15.30 -18.64 0.86
CA PRO A 270 14.56 -19.62 1.64
C PRO A 270 13.88 -19.02 2.88
N LYS A 271 14.50 -18.01 3.53
CA LYS A 271 13.90 -17.27 4.64
C LYS A 271 12.58 -16.64 4.18
N TYR A 272 12.60 -15.83 3.12
CA TYR A 272 11.40 -15.17 2.60
C TYR A 272 10.40 -16.14 1.99
N PHE A 273 10.83 -17.24 1.38
CA PHE A 273 9.90 -18.31 0.99
C PHE A 273 9.07 -18.81 2.18
N LYS A 274 9.70 -19.07 3.30
CA LYS A 274 9.02 -19.53 4.51
C LYS A 274 8.14 -18.44 5.12
N GLU A 275 8.64 -17.22 5.25
CA GLU A 275 7.93 -16.08 5.84
C GLU A 275 6.65 -15.75 5.05
N ILE A 276 6.75 -15.64 3.73
CA ILE A 276 5.59 -15.35 2.89
C ILE A 276 4.60 -16.51 2.84
N ALA A 277 5.07 -17.76 2.90
CA ALA A 277 4.16 -18.90 3.02
C ALA A 277 3.36 -18.84 4.33
N VAL A 278 4.01 -18.52 5.45
CA VAL A 278 3.35 -18.37 6.75
C VAL A 278 2.39 -17.18 6.76
N SER A 279 2.79 -16.05 6.16
CA SER A 279 1.97 -14.84 6.08
C SER A 279 0.74 -15.04 5.19
N LEU A 280 0.87 -15.69 4.02
CA LEU A 280 -0.25 -15.96 3.11
C LEU A 280 -1.20 -17.05 3.62
N PHE A 281 -0.71 -17.98 4.44
CA PHE A 281 -1.49 -19.13 4.88
C PHE A 281 -2.83 -18.74 5.55
N PRO A 282 -2.90 -17.77 6.49
CA PRO A 282 -4.16 -17.41 7.13
C PRO A 282 -5.23 -16.92 6.16
N ILE A 283 -4.85 -16.08 5.17
CA ILE A 283 -5.80 -15.55 4.18
C ILE A 283 -6.27 -16.64 3.21
N VAL A 284 -5.36 -17.54 2.79
CA VAL A 284 -5.70 -18.67 1.92
C VAL A 284 -6.61 -19.67 2.66
N ALA A 285 -6.31 -19.96 3.94
CA ALA A 285 -7.13 -20.82 4.77
C ALA A 285 -8.52 -20.22 4.99
N PHE A 286 -8.60 -18.91 5.31
CA PHE A 286 -9.87 -18.21 5.45
C PHE A 286 -10.69 -18.29 4.14
N PHE A 287 -10.07 -17.94 3.02
CA PHE A 287 -10.75 -17.99 1.72
C PHE A 287 -11.21 -19.41 1.38
N GLY A 288 -10.38 -20.44 1.63
CA GLY A 288 -10.75 -21.85 1.43
C GLY A 288 -11.97 -22.26 2.25
N ILE A 289 -12.01 -21.90 3.53
CA ILE A 289 -13.18 -22.16 4.41
C ILE A 289 -14.40 -21.39 3.87
N PHE A 290 -14.23 -20.12 3.54
CA PHE A 290 -15.31 -19.26 3.06
C PHE A 290 -15.85 -19.71 1.70
N GLN A 291 -14.98 -20.23 0.82
CA GLN A 291 -15.34 -20.86 -0.45
C GLN A 291 -16.28 -22.05 -0.25
N ILE A 292 -15.98 -22.93 0.72
CA ILE A 292 -16.77 -24.14 0.98
C ILE A 292 -18.13 -23.78 1.61
N VAL A 293 -18.13 -22.84 2.55
CA VAL A 293 -19.32 -22.51 3.35
C VAL A 293 -20.26 -21.56 2.61
N SER A 294 -19.74 -20.54 1.92
CA SER A 294 -20.52 -19.40 1.44
C SER A 294 -20.41 -19.13 -0.07
N LEU A 295 -19.19 -19.03 -0.61
CA LEU A 295 -18.97 -18.52 -1.97
C LEU A 295 -19.42 -19.49 -3.05
N LYS A 296 -19.00 -20.77 -2.94
CA LYS A 296 -19.29 -21.83 -3.92
C LYS A 296 -18.97 -21.44 -5.35
N LEU A 297 -17.82 -20.77 -5.55
CA LEU A 297 -17.37 -20.29 -6.86
C LEU A 297 -17.12 -21.45 -7.83
N ASN A 298 -17.31 -21.17 -9.11
CA ASN A 298 -17.03 -22.09 -10.19
C ASN A 298 -15.55 -22.50 -10.23
N LYS A 299 -15.25 -23.71 -10.69
CA LYS A 299 -13.89 -24.26 -10.77
C LYS A 299 -12.93 -23.35 -11.54
N THR A 300 -13.41 -22.73 -12.62
CA THR A 300 -12.61 -21.84 -13.46
C THR A 300 -12.14 -20.60 -12.72
N VAL A 301 -13.03 -19.95 -11.94
CA VAL A 301 -12.69 -18.80 -11.10
C VAL A 301 -11.73 -19.20 -10.01
N LEU A 302 -11.98 -20.34 -9.35
CA LEU A 302 -11.12 -20.86 -8.29
C LEU A 302 -9.69 -21.14 -8.79
N ILE A 303 -9.56 -21.78 -9.96
CA ILE A 303 -8.24 -22.04 -10.58
C ILE A 303 -7.50 -20.71 -10.85
N LYS A 304 -8.18 -19.68 -11.36
CA LYS A 304 -7.57 -18.36 -11.59
C LYS A 304 -7.07 -17.73 -10.30
N ILE A 305 -7.88 -17.77 -9.23
CA ILE A 305 -7.48 -17.28 -7.92
C ILE A 305 -6.25 -18.05 -7.40
N CYS A 306 -6.22 -19.38 -7.55
CA CYS A 306 -5.07 -20.18 -7.14
C CYS A 306 -3.79 -19.84 -7.94
N ILE A 307 -3.90 -19.64 -9.26
CA ILE A 307 -2.78 -19.18 -10.10
C ILE A 307 -2.34 -17.78 -9.67
N GLY A 308 -3.29 -16.89 -9.41
CA GLY A 308 -3.01 -15.55 -8.90
C GLY A 308 -2.28 -15.56 -7.56
N LEU A 309 -2.73 -16.39 -6.62
CA LEU A 309 -2.07 -16.59 -5.31
C LEU A 309 -0.64 -17.11 -5.47
N PHE A 310 -0.40 -18.02 -6.40
CA PHE A 310 0.95 -18.49 -6.70
C PHE A 310 1.84 -17.37 -7.25
N TYR A 311 1.32 -16.52 -8.16
CA TYR A 311 2.05 -15.37 -8.65
C TYR A 311 2.29 -14.32 -7.56
N THR A 312 1.30 -14.06 -6.71
CA THR A 312 1.44 -13.18 -5.55
C THR A 312 2.55 -13.69 -4.61
N TYR A 313 2.54 -14.99 -4.32
CA TYR A 313 3.55 -15.62 -3.47
C TYR A 313 4.95 -15.47 -4.02
N ILE A 314 5.19 -15.87 -5.26
CA ILE A 314 6.51 -15.74 -5.90
C ILE A 314 6.91 -14.26 -6.02
N GLY A 315 5.96 -13.40 -6.39
CA GLY A 315 6.17 -11.96 -6.50
C GLY A 315 6.65 -11.33 -5.20
N LEU A 316 5.99 -11.62 -4.09
CA LEU A 316 6.36 -11.12 -2.76
C LEU A 316 7.72 -11.66 -2.29
N VAL A 317 7.99 -12.95 -2.51
CA VAL A 317 9.29 -13.53 -2.14
C VAL A 317 10.43 -12.80 -2.86
N LEU A 318 10.32 -12.63 -4.18
CA LEU A 318 11.35 -11.94 -4.97
C LEU A 318 11.46 -10.47 -4.56
N PHE A 319 10.31 -9.79 -4.42
CA PHE A 319 10.26 -8.38 -4.05
C PHE A 319 10.92 -8.13 -2.70
N LEU A 320 10.50 -8.86 -1.65
CA LEU A 320 11.03 -8.67 -0.30
C LEU A 320 12.49 -9.10 -0.18
N THR A 321 12.88 -10.16 -0.87
CA THR A 321 14.31 -10.52 -0.92
C THR A 321 15.13 -9.39 -1.53
N GLY A 322 14.70 -8.84 -2.67
CA GLY A 322 15.38 -7.74 -3.32
C GLY A 322 15.41 -6.46 -2.51
N ALA A 323 14.26 -6.12 -1.88
CA ALA A 323 14.12 -4.92 -1.08
C ALA A 323 14.94 -4.99 0.21
N ASN A 324 14.82 -6.07 0.98
CA ASN A 324 15.53 -6.18 2.26
C ASN A 324 17.04 -6.38 2.09
N VAL A 325 17.47 -7.21 1.13
CA VAL A 325 18.89 -7.48 0.94
C VAL A 325 19.60 -6.37 0.15
N GLY A 326 18.90 -5.73 -0.81
CA GLY A 326 19.54 -4.74 -1.69
C GLY A 326 19.27 -3.30 -1.30
N PHE A 327 18.01 -2.95 -0.98
CA PHE A 327 17.62 -1.56 -0.80
C PHE A 327 17.85 -1.04 0.63
N ILE A 328 17.65 -1.86 1.67
CA ILE A 328 17.89 -1.46 3.07
C ILE A 328 19.36 -1.06 3.28
N PRO A 329 20.37 -1.89 2.90
CA PRO A 329 21.77 -1.51 3.07
C PRO A 329 22.16 -0.28 2.28
N ALA A 330 21.69 -0.18 1.02
CA ALA A 330 21.98 0.96 0.16
C ALA A 330 21.36 2.26 0.71
N GLY A 331 20.12 2.22 1.16
CA GLY A 331 19.44 3.36 1.78
C GLY A 331 20.16 3.85 3.02
N ASN A 332 20.47 2.94 3.94
CA ASN A 332 21.17 3.25 5.18
C ASN A 332 22.55 3.86 4.92
N TYR A 333 23.36 3.22 4.08
CA TYR A 333 24.70 3.72 3.71
C TYR A 333 24.64 5.11 3.07
N LEU A 334 23.72 5.31 2.11
CA LEU A 334 23.53 6.62 1.48
C LEU A 334 23.13 7.68 2.52
N GLY A 335 22.21 7.35 3.42
CA GLY A 335 21.81 8.22 4.51
C GLY A 335 22.98 8.63 5.38
N MET A 336 23.79 7.65 5.81
CA MET A 336 24.97 7.86 6.65
C MET A 336 26.01 8.74 5.96
N VAL A 337 26.34 8.46 4.71
CA VAL A 337 27.34 9.26 3.98
C VAL A 337 26.84 10.69 3.73
N LEU A 338 25.61 10.84 3.28
CA LEU A 338 25.04 12.16 3.00
C LEU A 338 24.82 12.99 4.27
N GLY A 339 24.45 12.34 5.38
CA GLY A 339 24.31 12.99 6.70
C GLY A 339 25.63 13.51 7.26
N ASN A 340 26.73 12.83 6.99
CA ASN A 340 28.08 13.24 7.41
C ASN A 340 28.71 14.35 6.56
N LEU A 341 28.08 14.76 5.44
CA LEU A 341 28.61 15.84 4.61
C LEU A 341 28.55 17.18 5.34
N HIS A 342 29.55 18.02 5.12
CA HIS A 342 29.54 19.40 5.62
C HIS A 342 28.32 20.21 5.15
N TYR A 343 27.75 19.85 3.98
CA TYR A 343 26.54 20.44 3.38
C TYR A 343 25.37 19.44 3.39
N ASN A 344 25.14 18.76 4.50
CA ASN A 344 24.13 17.71 4.66
C ASN A 344 22.69 18.15 4.31
N TRP A 345 22.43 19.46 4.23
CA TRP A 345 21.15 20.01 3.74
C TRP A 345 20.77 19.55 2.34
N ILE A 346 21.72 19.03 1.55
CA ILE A 346 21.44 18.40 0.27
C ILE A 346 20.47 17.21 0.40
N LEU A 347 20.37 16.57 1.58
CA LEU A 347 19.39 15.52 1.86
C LEU A 347 17.96 15.97 1.63
N VAL A 348 17.62 17.25 1.86
CA VAL A 348 16.27 17.77 1.68
C VAL A 348 15.85 17.73 0.19
N PRO A 349 16.51 18.44 -0.74
CA PRO A 349 16.13 18.40 -2.15
C PRO A 349 16.34 17.00 -2.75
N LEU A 350 17.35 16.27 -2.30
CA LEU A 350 17.59 14.90 -2.75
C LEU A 350 16.47 13.96 -2.30
N GLY A 351 16.04 14.06 -1.04
CA GLY A 351 14.88 13.35 -0.51
C GLY A 351 13.61 13.65 -1.31
N MET A 352 13.40 14.91 -1.72
CA MET A 352 12.28 15.27 -2.60
C MET A 352 12.34 14.53 -3.95
N VAL A 353 13.52 14.46 -4.57
CA VAL A 353 13.70 13.75 -5.84
C VAL A 353 13.46 12.25 -5.66
N ILE A 354 14.05 11.65 -4.63
CA ILE A 354 13.84 10.24 -4.31
C ILE A 354 12.36 9.95 -4.05
N GLY A 355 11.70 10.75 -3.20
CA GLY A 355 10.29 10.61 -2.87
C GLY A 355 9.36 10.71 -4.09
N TYR A 356 9.67 11.58 -5.06
CA TYR A 356 8.92 11.69 -6.30
C TYR A 356 8.93 10.38 -7.11
N PHE A 357 10.05 9.68 -7.15
CA PHE A 357 10.19 8.47 -7.95
C PHE A 357 9.78 7.20 -7.17
N ILE A 358 9.97 7.19 -5.83
CA ILE A 358 9.76 5.98 -5.04
C ILE A 358 8.28 5.56 -5.02
N VAL A 359 7.36 6.52 -4.97
CA VAL A 359 5.93 6.24 -5.00
C VAL A 359 5.46 5.54 -6.29
N LYS A 360 6.19 5.74 -7.38
CA LYS A 360 5.92 5.02 -8.65
C LYS A 360 6.31 3.55 -8.58
N ALA A 361 7.22 3.21 -7.69
CA ALA A 361 7.67 1.83 -7.45
C ALA A 361 6.83 1.12 -6.37
N GLU A 362 5.80 1.79 -5.80
CA GLU A 362 4.88 1.17 -4.86
C GLU A 362 3.80 0.35 -5.61
N PRO A 363 3.74 -0.98 -5.42
CA PRO A 363 2.79 -1.81 -6.15
C PRO A 363 1.33 -1.46 -5.87
N ALA A 364 1.01 -1.06 -4.62
CA ALA A 364 -0.34 -0.71 -4.19
C ALA A 364 -0.87 0.57 -4.86
N VAL A 365 0.01 1.52 -5.18
CA VAL A 365 -0.35 2.77 -5.90
C VAL A 365 -0.95 2.47 -7.25
N TYR A 366 -0.40 1.47 -7.94
CA TYR A 366 -0.92 1.07 -9.24
C TYR A 366 -2.35 0.52 -9.15
N VAL A 367 -2.62 -0.30 -8.13
CA VAL A 367 -3.96 -0.85 -7.88
C VAL A 367 -4.96 0.28 -7.61
N LEU A 368 -4.59 1.24 -6.75
CA LEU A 368 -5.41 2.43 -6.46
C LEU A 368 -5.73 3.21 -7.73
N MET A 369 -4.70 3.53 -8.54
CA MET A 369 -4.88 4.29 -9.78
C MET A 369 -5.88 3.62 -10.72
N LYS A 370 -5.75 2.32 -10.92
CA LYS A 370 -6.62 1.53 -11.79
C LYS A 370 -8.06 1.52 -11.27
N GLN A 371 -8.25 1.26 -9.97
CA GLN A 371 -9.58 1.24 -9.36
C GLN A 371 -10.26 2.60 -9.40
N VAL A 372 -9.52 3.69 -9.15
CA VAL A 372 -10.09 5.04 -9.27
C VAL A 372 -10.50 5.34 -10.70
N GLU A 373 -9.69 4.98 -11.69
CA GLU A 373 -10.01 5.18 -13.11
C GLU A 373 -11.23 4.38 -13.53
N GLU A 374 -11.33 3.11 -13.14
CA GLU A 374 -12.47 2.23 -13.42
C GLU A 374 -13.75 2.71 -12.72
N LEU A 375 -13.72 3.02 -11.42
CA LEU A 375 -14.90 3.44 -10.65
C LEU A 375 -15.40 4.85 -11.00
N THR A 376 -14.56 5.67 -11.64
CA THR A 376 -14.94 7.03 -12.08
C THR A 376 -15.19 7.11 -13.59
N ASP A 377 -15.28 5.96 -14.31
CA ASP A 377 -15.40 5.90 -15.77
C ASP A 377 -14.37 6.79 -16.49
N GLY A 378 -13.14 6.86 -15.97
CA GLY A 378 -12.06 7.68 -16.52
C GLY A 378 -12.19 9.18 -16.23
N ALA A 379 -13.19 9.63 -15.46
CA ALA A 379 -13.35 11.05 -15.10
C ALA A 379 -12.14 11.56 -14.29
N ILE A 380 -11.54 10.70 -13.47
CA ILE A 380 -10.29 10.96 -12.76
C ILE A 380 -9.23 10.06 -13.37
N SER A 381 -8.28 10.63 -14.12
CA SER A 381 -7.24 9.82 -14.75
C SER A 381 -6.22 9.31 -13.74
N GLY A 382 -5.81 8.06 -13.87
CA GLY A 382 -4.77 7.46 -13.04
C GLY A 382 -3.46 8.26 -13.06
N LYS A 383 -3.10 8.86 -14.21
CA LYS A 383 -1.92 9.74 -14.31
C LYS A 383 -2.00 10.98 -13.42
N SER A 384 -3.18 11.60 -13.30
CA SER A 384 -3.37 12.76 -12.41
C SER A 384 -3.18 12.38 -10.95
N ILE A 385 -3.69 11.23 -10.55
CA ILE A 385 -3.48 10.65 -9.21
C ILE A 385 -1.99 10.38 -8.98
N GLN A 386 -1.32 9.71 -9.91
CA GLN A 386 0.10 9.42 -9.81
C GLN A 386 0.96 10.68 -9.63
N ILE A 387 0.69 11.73 -10.41
CA ILE A 387 1.41 13.01 -10.28
C ILE A 387 1.12 13.64 -8.90
N GLY A 388 -0.14 13.67 -8.47
CA GLY A 388 -0.52 14.18 -7.16
C GLY A 388 0.18 13.45 -6.01
N LEU A 389 0.21 12.12 -6.07
CA LEU A 389 0.93 11.28 -5.11
C LEU A 389 2.44 11.54 -5.16
N SER A 390 3.04 11.57 -6.36
CA SER A 390 4.48 11.80 -6.52
C SER A 390 4.91 13.15 -5.97
N VAL A 391 4.14 14.22 -6.20
CA VAL A 391 4.41 15.55 -5.65
C VAL A 391 4.22 15.53 -4.12
N GLY A 392 3.16 14.93 -3.62
CA GLY A 392 2.91 14.80 -2.18
C GLY A 392 4.05 14.09 -1.46
N VAL A 393 4.45 12.93 -1.95
CA VAL A 393 5.53 12.14 -1.36
C VAL A 393 6.88 12.85 -1.50
N ALA A 394 7.14 13.55 -2.61
CA ALA A 394 8.33 14.38 -2.75
C ALA A 394 8.43 15.43 -1.63
N VAL A 395 7.37 16.19 -1.41
CA VAL A 395 7.32 17.20 -0.35
C VAL A 395 7.48 16.54 1.02
N SER A 396 6.82 15.42 1.25
CA SER A 396 6.89 14.66 2.50
C SER A 396 8.31 14.23 2.83
N VAL A 397 8.99 13.59 1.88
CA VAL A 397 10.36 13.09 2.10
C VAL A 397 11.32 14.25 2.32
N GLY A 398 11.16 15.37 1.59
CA GLY A 398 11.94 16.58 1.86
C GLY A 398 11.76 17.10 3.29
N ILE A 399 10.53 17.20 3.76
CA ILE A 399 10.21 17.62 5.13
C ILE A 399 10.73 16.58 6.14
N SER A 400 10.65 15.29 5.84
CA SER A 400 11.19 14.22 6.69
C SER A 400 12.71 14.32 6.83
N MET A 401 13.43 14.58 5.75
CA MET A 401 14.88 14.82 5.81
C MET A 401 15.22 16.08 6.59
N LEU A 402 14.43 17.17 6.43
CA LEU A 402 14.57 18.38 7.23
C LEU A 402 14.41 18.06 8.74
N ARG A 403 13.42 17.24 9.08
CA ARG A 403 13.17 16.81 10.46
C ARG A 403 14.35 16.00 11.00
N VAL A 404 14.87 15.04 10.26
CA VAL A 404 16.04 14.23 10.65
C VAL A 404 17.26 15.13 10.94
N LEU A 405 17.49 16.16 10.10
CA LEU A 405 18.62 17.05 10.27
C LEU A 405 18.47 18.04 11.43
N THR A 406 17.24 18.35 11.84
CA THR A 406 16.95 19.40 12.84
C THR A 406 16.47 18.86 14.19
N GLY A 407 16.08 17.58 14.26
CA GLY A 407 15.51 16.98 15.47
C GLY A 407 14.15 17.57 15.89
N ILE A 408 13.42 18.23 14.97
CA ILE A 408 12.11 18.81 15.28
C ILE A 408 11.11 17.68 15.53
N SER A 409 10.31 17.80 16.62
CA SER A 409 9.30 16.81 16.96
C SER A 409 8.32 16.56 15.83
N ILE A 410 7.97 15.30 15.61
CA ILE A 410 7.03 14.86 14.57
C ILE A 410 5.66 15.52 14.70
N PHE A 411 5.23 15.90 15.90
CA PHE A 411 3.98 16.62 16.12
C PHE A 411 3.88 17.93 15.37
N CYS A 412 5.01 18.65 15.23
CA CYS A 412 5.05 19.91 14.51
C CYS A 412 4.67 19.78 13.03
N PHE A 413 4.73 18.56 12.49
CA PHE A 413 4.37 18.25 11.11
C PHE A 413 3.04 17.52 11.01
N LEU A 414 2.80 16.49 11.86
CA LEU A 414 1.57 15.69 11.78
C LEU A 414 0.32 16.49 12.17
N VAL A 415 0.37 17.28 13.24
CA VAL A 415 -0.80 18.04 13.70
C VAL A 415 -1.26 19.04 12.64
N PRO A 416 -0.40 19.93 12.10
CA PRO A 416 -0.82 20.84 11.03
C PRO A 416 -1.21 20.09 9.75
N GLY A 417 -0.49 19.04 9.38
CA GLY A 417 -0.75 18.27 8.17
C GLY A 417 -2.13 17.61 8.18
N TYR A 418 -2.46 16.87 9.24
CA TYR A 418 -3.79 16.27 9.39
C TYR A 418 -4.87 17.34 9.58
N ALA A 419 -4.60 18.45 10.29
CA ALA A 419 -5.55 19.56 10.40
C ALA A 419 -5.89 20.14 9.02
N ILE A 420 -4.87 20.38 8.17
CA ILE A 420 -5.08 20.85 6.78
C ILE A 420 -5.90 19.81 6.00
N ALA A 421 -5.53 18.53 6.06
CA ALA A 421 -6.24 17.47 5.34
C ALA A 421 -7.72 17.37 5.78
N LEU A 422 -7.99 17.45 7.08
CA LEU A 422 -9.35 17.43 7.61
C LEU A 422 -10.15 18.69 7.21
N ILE A 423 -9.54 19.87 7.28
CA ILE A 423 -10.20 21.11 6.85
C ILE A 423 -10.51 21.06 5.35
N LEU A 424 -9.57 20.60 4.52
CA LEU A 424 -9.79 20.43 3.08
C LEU A 424 -10.97 19.50 2.78
N SER A 425 -11.17 18.45 3.58
CA SER A 425 -12.27 17.49 3.39
C SER A 425 -13.67 18.12 3.46
N LEU A 426 -13.79 19.32 4.04
CA LEU A 426 -15.05 20.08 4.09
C LEU A 426 -15.37 20.80 2.76
N PHE A 427 -14.36 21.05 1.95
CA PHE A 427 -14.47 21.85 0.71
C PHE A 427 -14.38 21.01 -0.56
N VAL A 428 -13.91 19.77 -0.47
CA VAL A 428 -13.65 18.88 -1.60
C VAL A 428 -14.83 17.91 -1.80
N PRO A 429 -15.11 17.46 -3.05
CA PRO A 429 -16.09 16.40 -3.28
C PRO A 429 -15.77 15.14 -2.47
N LYS A 430 -16.80 14.47 -1.93
CA LYS A 430 -16.67 13.33 -1.00
C LYS A 430 -15.76 12.20 -1.55
N ILE A 431 -15.86 11.92 -2.84
CA ILE A 431 -15.05 10.90 -3.50
C ILE A 431 -13.56 11.24 -3.44
N PHE A 432 -13.17 12.50 -3.69
CA PHE A 432 -11.77 12.91 -3.59
C PHE A 432 -11.24 12.85 -2.16
N THR A 433 -12.08 13.16 -1.16
CA THR A 433 -11.71 12.97 0.25
C THR A 433 -11.44 11.50 0.54
N ALA A 434 -12.31 10.61 0.10
CA ALA A 434 -12.16 9.18 0.34
C ALA A 434 -10.92 8.61 -0.37
N ILE A 435 -10.73 8.94 -1.66
CA ILE A 435 -9.53 8.55 -2.43
C ILE A 435 -8.26 9.12 -1.78
N ALA A 436 -8.26 10.38 -1.35
CA ALA A 436 -7.11 11.00 -0.72
C ALA A 436 -6.71 10.27 0.56
N PHE A 437 -7.66 10.00 1.45
CA PHE A 437 -7.37 9.32 2.72
C PHE A 437 -6.99 7.84 2.51
N ASP A 438 -7.57 7.15 1.53
CA ASP A 438 -7.13 5.80 1.16
C ASP A 438 -5.69 5.82 0.59
N SER A 439 -5.35 6.85 -0.19
CA SER A 439 -4.05 6.95 -0.84
C SER A 439 -2.87 7.16 0.11
N GLY A 440 -3.12 7.70 1.30
CA GLY A 440 -2.07 7.87 2.32
C GLY A 440 -1.43 6.54 2.69
N GLY A 441 -2.24 5.56 3.03
CA GLY A 441 -1.75 4.21 3.30
C GLY A 441 -1.13 3.52 2.09
N VAL A 442 -1.71 3.74 0.90
CA VAL A 442 -1.21 3.16 -0.35
C VAL A 442 0.18 3.68 -0.75
N ALA A 443 0.47 4.95 -0.48
CA ALA A 443 1.74 5.59 -0.85
C ALA A 443 2.91 5.25 0.09
N SER A 444 2.62 4.74 1.28
CA SER A 444 3.61 4.44 2.33
C SER A 444 3.95 2.94 2.44
N GLY A 445 3.98 2.23 1.31
CA GLY A 445 4.20 0.79 1.23
C GLY A 445 5.68 0.36 1.32
N PRO A 446 6.00 -0.84 0.80
CA PRO A 446 7.28 -1.52 0.98
C PRO A 446 8.50 -0.69 0.62
N MET A 447 8.45 0.10 -0.46
CA MET A 447 9.62 0.89 -0.88
C MET A 447 9.92 2.03 0.09
N THR A 448 8.89 2.56 0.75
CA THR A 448 9.05 3.56 1.82
C THR A 448 9.70 2.92 3.04
N ALA A 449 9.27 1.73 3.44
CA ALA A 449 9.79 1.01 4.60
C ALA A 449 11.22 0.45 4.38
N THR A 450 11.55 0.02 3.14
CA THR A 450 12.82 -0.66 2.85
C THR A 450 13.91 0.23 2.26
N PHE A 451 13.59 1.46 1.83
CA PHE A 451 14.58 2.40 1.29
C PHE A 451 14.55 3.77 1.98
N LEU A 452 13.36 4.43 2.08
CA LEU A 452 13.29 5.77 2.66
C LEU A 452 13.52 5.78 4.16
N LEU A 453 12.94 4.83 4.89
CA LEU A 453 13.15 4.75 6.33
C LEU A 453 14.61 4.41 6.67
N PRO A 454 15.27 3.42 6.04
CA PRO A 454 16.72 3.21 6.21
C PRO A 454 17.59 4.41 5.82
N LEU A 455 17.23 5.15 4.76
CA LEU A 455 17.92 6.39 4.40
C LEU A 455 17.84 7.44 5.52
N ALA A 456 16.65 7.59 6.13
CA ALA A 456 16.44 8.48 7.25
C ALA A 456 17.18 8.02 8.51
N GLN A 457 17.20 6.71 8.79
CA GLN A 457 17.93 6.12 9.91
C GLN A 457 19.43 6.35 9.80
N GLY A 458 20.03 6.07 8.63
CA GLY A 458 21.45 6.32 8.39
C GLY A 458 21.80 7.82 8.48
N ALA A 459 20.95 8.70 7.95
CA ALA A 459 21.15 10.15 8.06
C ALA A 459 21.03 10.62 9.51
N CYS A 460 20.08 10.08 10.28
CA CYS A 460 19.89 10.39 11.70
C CYS A 460 21.09 9.98 12.54
N GLU A 461 21.63 8.78 12.31
CA GLU A 461 22.85 8.32 12.99
C GLU A 461 24.05 9.22 12.69
N ALA A 462 24.22 9.60 11.41
CA ALA A 462 25.32 10.44 10.97
C ALA A 462 25.32 11.84 11.64
N VAL A 463 24.14 12.39 11.92
CA VAL A 463 24.02 13.70 12.62
C VAL A 463 23.96 13.55 14.14
N GLY A 464 24.05 12.32 14.68
CA GLY A 464 24.00 12.06 16.12
C GLY A 464 22.60 12.19 16.75
N GLY A 465 21.54 12.06 15.93
CA GLY A 465 20.15 12.07 16.37
C GLY A 465 19.70 10.74 17.00
N ASN A 466 18.52 10.74 17.59
CA ASN A 466 17.89 9.53 18.10
C ASN A 466 17.03 8.87 17.01
N ILE A 467 17.41 7.67 16.58
CA ILE A 467 16.73 6.96 15.48
C ILE A 467 15.23 6.78 15.78
N VAL A 468 14.86 6.45 17.02
CA VAL A 468 13.46 6.17 17.39
C VAL A 468 12.59 7.43 17.35
N THR A 469 13.13 8.57 17.77
CA THR A 469 12.37 9.83 17.80
C THR A 469 12.50 10.65 16.52
N ASP A 470 13.65 10.57 15.81
CA ASP A 470 13.98 11.50 14.74
C ASP A 470 13.92 10.86 13.34
N ALA A 471 14.21 9.54 13.20
CA ALA A 471 14.13 8.84 11.93
C ALA A 471 12.77 8.17 11.69
N PHE A 472 12.20 7.49 12.69
CA PHE A 472 10.83 6.98 12.58
C PHE A 472 9.84 8.14 12.40
N GLY A 473 8.72 7.88 11.75
CA GLY A 473 7.74 8.88 11.35
C GLY A 473 7.85 9.32 9.89
N VAL A 474 8.87 8.83 9.16
CA VAL A 474 8.98 9.06 7.71
C VAL A 474 7.80 8.42 6.98
N VAL A 475 7.43 7.21 7.34
CA VAL A 475 6.29 6.50 6.75
C VAL A 475 4.98 7.25 7.02
N ALA A 476 4.79 7.73 8.25
CA ALA A 476 3.64 8.54 8.62
C ALA A 476 3.55 9.86 7.83
N MET A 477 4.67 10.53 7.62
CA MET A 477 4.71 11.76 6.82
C MET A 477 4.43 11.48 5.35
N VAL A 478 4.95 10.38 4.79
CA VAL A 478 4.64 9.92 3.44
C VAL A 478 3.16 9.56 3.31
N ALA A 479 2.55 8.97 4.33
CA ALA A 479 1.11 8.69 4.35
C ALA A 479 0.25 9.96 4.44
N MET A 480 0.71 11.00 5.13
CA MET A 480 -0.06 12.22 5.40
C MET A 480 -0.15 13.15 4.18
N THR A 481 0.93 13.36 3.45
CA THR A 481 0.96 14.39 2.40
C THR A 481 0.09 14.10 1.18
N PRO A 482 -0.10 12.84 0.71
CA PRO A 482 -1.10 12.51 -0.31
C PRO A 482 -2.52 12.94 0.06
N LEU A 483 -2.86 12.92 1.36
CA LEU A 483 -4.16 13.39 1.82
C LEU A 483 -4.41 14.85 1.43
N ILE A 484 -3.38 15.67 1.49
CA ILE A 484 -3.45 17.09 1.14
C ILE A 484 -3.42 17.25 -0.38
N THR A 485 -2.44 16.65 -1.06
CA THR A 485 -2.23 16.88 -2.49
C THR A 485 -3.36 16.37 -3.37
N LEU A 486 -3.96 15.21 -3.05
CA LEU A 486 -5.11 14.72 -3.79
C LEU A 486 -6.39 15.51 -3.49
N GLN A 487 -6.55 16.04 -2.28
CA GLN A 487 -7.66 16.94 -2.00
C GLN A 487 -7.50 18.29 -2.72
N VAL A 488 -6.28 18.82 -2.81
CA VAL A 488 -5.99 20.00 -3.64
C VAL A 488 -6.31 19.71 -5.11
N LEU A 489 -5.95 18.53 -5.62
CA LEU A 489 -6.35 18.09 -6.97
C LEU A 489 -7.87 18.08 -7.11
N GLY A 490 -8.61 17.59 -6.10
CA GLY A 490 -10.06 17.60 -6.05
C GLY A 490 -10.66 19.01 -6.06
N LEU A 491 -10.03 19.98 -5.38
CA LEU A 491 -10.44 21.40 -5.45
C LEU A 491 -10.25 21.97 -6.85
N VAL A 492 -9.10 21.71 -7.47
CA VAL A 492 -8.82 22.14 -8.85
C VAL A 492 -9.83 21.55 -9.83
N TYR A 493 -10.17 20.26 -9.64
CA TYR A 493 -11.20 19.59 -10.44
C TYR A 493 -12.57 20.24 -10.26
N ARG A 494 -12.97 20.56 -9.01
CA ARG A 494 -14.23 21.24 -8.71
C ARG A 494 -14.31 22.61 -9.36
N VAL A 495 -13.25 23.41 -9.29
CA VAL A 495 -13.20 24.75 -9.90
C VAL A 495 -13.27 24.66 -11.42
N LYS A 496 -12.50 23.78 -12.05
CA LYS A 496 -12.52 23.58 -13.50
C LYS A 496 -13.84 22.97 -14.00
N GLY A 497 -14.44 22.07 -13.25
CA GLY A 497 -15.76 21.49 -13.55
C GLY A 497 -16.89 22.52 -13.44
N GLY A 498 -16.76 23.52 -12.57
CA GLY A 498 -17.65 24.67 -12.48
C GLY A 498 -17.60 25.56 -13.74
N GLU A 499 -16.44 25.67 -14.39
CA GLU A 499 -16.29 26.39 -15.67
C GLU A 499 -16.79 25.55 -16.86
N LEU A 500 -16.65 24.21 -16.81
CA LEU A 500 -17.12 23.29 -17.86
C LEU A 500 -18.61 22.96 -17.75
N GLY A 501 -19.21 23.09 -16.57
CA GLY A 501 -20.66 22.90 -16.32
C GLY A 501 -21.57 23.93 -17.03
N GLY A 502 -20.98 25.01 -17.59
CA GLY A 502 -21.69 25.97 -18.43
C GLY A 502 -21.88 25.55 -19.88
N LYS A 503 -21.27 24.47 -20.37
CA LYS A 503 -21.40 23.95 -21.74
C LYS A 503 -21.65 22.43 -21.86
N GLY A 504 -21.80 21.73 -20.76
CA GLY A 504 -22.13 20.31 -20.76
C GLY A 504 -23.64 20.11 -20.74
N LYS A 505 -24.22 19.63 -21.85
CA LYS A 505 -25.58 19.09 -21.91
C LYS A 505 -25.81 18.18 -20.71
N ASN A 506 -26.92 18.44 -19.99
CA ASN A 506 -27.54 17.45 -19.09
C ASN A 506 -27.55 16.09 -19.79
N LEU A 507 -26.66 15.19 -19.43
CA LEU A 507 -26.82 13.78 -19.76
C LEU A 507 -28.03 13.30 -18.94
N PRO A 508 -29.08 12.81 -19.60
CA PRO A 508 -30.21 12.26 -18.90
C PRO A 508 -29.74 11.05 -18.10
N ALA A 509 -30.19 10.97 -16.84
CA ALA A 509 -29.85 9.92 -15.87
C ALA A 509 -30.24 8.49 -16.31
N ASP A 510 -30.77 8.32 -17.52
CA ASP A 510 -31.29 7.03 -18.05
C ASP A 510 -30.35 6.31 -19.00
N LYS A 511 -29.10 6.78 -19.15
CA LYS A 511 -28.10 6.11 -20.01
C LYS A 511 -26.75 6.03 -19.33
N ILE A 512 -26.68 5.35 -18.22
CA ILE A 512 -25.47 4.66 -17.79
C ILE A 512 -25.64 3.24 -18.37
N PRO A 513 -24.88 2.85 -19.38
CA PRO A 513 -24.84 1.45 -19.76
C PRO A 513 -24.24 0.69 -18.59
N VAL A 514 -24.99 -0.26 -18.06
CA VAL A 514 -24.50 -1.28 -17.11
C VAL A 514 -23.57 -2.27 -17.83
N GLU A 515 -22.83 -1.82 -18.82
CA GLU A 515 -22.01 -2.63 -19.73
C GLU A 515 -20.50 -2.38 -19.57
N ALA A 516 -20.01 -2.22 -18.36
CA ALA A 516 -18.57 -2.19 -18.14
C ALA A 516 -18.16 -3.03 -16.92
N ILE A 517 -18.50 -4.31 -16.93
CA ILE A 517 -17.80 -5.34 -16.17
C ILE A 517 -17.30 -6.38 -17.18
N PRO A 518 -16.16 -6.12 -17.87
CA PRO A 518 -15.73 -7.00 -18.94
C PRO A 518 -15.15 -8.34 -18.47
N VAL A 519 -15.03 -8.60 -17.18
CA VAL A 519 -14.38 -9.83 -16.69
C VAL A 519 -15.39 -10.87 -16.20
N VAL A 520 -16.55 -10.48 -15.73
CA VAL A 520 -17.58 -11.42 -15.30
C VAL A 520 -18.47 -11.83 -16.48
N GLU A 521 -18.88 -10.89 -17.34
CA GLU A 521 -19.74 -11.19 -18.49
C GLU A 521 -19.03 -12.01 -19.59
N LEU A 522 -17.72 -11.83 -19.79
CA LEU A 522 -16.97 -12.65 -20.75
C LEU A 522 -16.91 -14.13 -20.36
N PHE A 523 -17.33 -14.48 -19.15
CA PHE A 523 -17.35 -15.85 -18.62
C PHE A 523 -18.77 -16.41 -18.46
N GLU A 524 -19.82 -15.58 -18.40
CA GLU A 524 -21.20 -16.06 -18.49
C GLU A 524 -21.55 -16.48 -19.92
N GLU A 525 -21.04 -15.78 -20.93
CA GLU A 525 -21.19 -16.22 -22.34
C GLU A 525 -20.51 -17.57 -22.67
N LEU A 526 -19.57 -18.04 -21.84
CA LEU A 526 -18.95 -19.36 -21.99
C LEU A 526 -19.72 -20.48 -21.29
N GLU A 527 -20.69 -20.20 -20.44
CA GLU A 527 -21.56 -21.18 -19.80
C GLU A 527 -22.75 -21.61 -20.71
N ASP A 528 -23.13 -20.78 -21.68
CA ASP A 528 -24.22 -21.10 -22.65
C ASP A 528 -23.77 -21.94 -23.84
N THR A 529 -22.48 -22.29 -23.95
CA THR A 529 -22.05 -23.26 -24.94
C THR A 529 -21.98 -24.65 -24.31
N GLU A 530 -23.00 -25.45 -24.63
CA GLU A 530 -23.22 -26.82 -24.26
C GLU A 530 -21.94 -27.64 -24.06
N ILE A 531 -21.83 -28.23 -22.87
CA ILE A 531 -20.95 -29.37 -22.60
C ILE A 531 -21.46 -30.52 -23.45
N ILE A 532 -20.84 -30.74 -24.61
CA ILE A 532 -20.97 -32.00 -25.30
C ILE A 532 -20.10 -33.02 -24.58
N GLU A 533 -20.75 -34.00 -23.99
CA GLU A 533 -20.16 -35.23 -23.45
C GLU A 533 -19.16 -35.86 -24.43
N LEU A 534 -17.97 -36.15 -23.91
CA LEU A 534 -17.10 -37.23 -24.36
C LEU A 534 -16.50 -37.90 -23.15
#